data_8e09aede49dca99a077804c670707fdf
#
_entry.id   8e09aede49dca99a077804c670707fdf
#
_cell.length_a   1.000
_cell.length_b   1.000
_cell.length_c   1.000
_cell.angle_alpha   90.00
_cell.angle_beta   90.00
_cell.angle_gamma   90.00
#
_symmetry.space_group_name_H-M   'P 1'
#
loop_
_entity.id
_entity.type
_entity.pdbx_description
1 polymer ?
#
loop_
_entity_poly.entity_id
_entity_poly.type
_entity_poly.pdbx_seq_one_letter_code
_entity_poly.pdbx_strand_id
1 'polypeptide(L)'
;MKKGLLLLSLLVATATNFAHADDAAIKQTLTRLDMQGAEILPSPLAGMKTVITDSGVLYISEDGKHLLQGPLYDVSGTMPVNTTNKILIGKLDALQEQMIVYKAAQEKHVITVFTDITCGYCHKLHEQIKDYNALGITVRYLAFPRQGMKSPAAKDMQSIWCVADRNKAFDSAMKGDAISAAACKTDIAAHYQLGIQFGVQGTPAIVLQDGMVVPGYQGPKEMLAMLEAHKASKKTGG
;
A
#
# COMPACT_ATOMS: atom_id res chain seq x y z
N MET A 1 -39.81 -2.10 68.88
CA MET A 1 -39.86 -2.86 67.62
C MET A 1 -39.74 -1.87 66.50
N LYS A 2 -38.55 -1.66 65.90
CA LYS A 2 -38.28 -0.74 64.78
C LYS A 2 -37.92 -1.55 63.57
N LYS A 3 -38.80 -1.52 62.56
CA LYS A 3 -38.58 -2.17 61.26
C LYS A 3 -37.72 -1.26 60.41
N GLY A 4 -36.48 -1.68 60.09
CA GLY A 4 -35.64 -1.02 59.15
C GLY A 4 -35.97 -1.48 57.73
N LEU A 5 -36.26 -0.55 56.86
CA LEU A 5 -36.53 -0.74 55.42
C LEU A 5 -35.19 -0.56 54.67
N LEU A 6 -34.60 -1.67 54.16
CA LEU A 6 -33.43 -1.64 53.28
C LEU A 6 -33.90 -1.32 51.85
N LEU A 7 -33.57 -0.11 51.35
CA LEU A 7 -33.68 0.23 49.94
C LEU A 7 -32.48 -0.32 49.19
N LEU A 8 -32.72 -1.33 48.35
CA LEU A 8 -31.74 -1.90 47.42
C LEU A 8 -31.77 -1.08 46.13
N SER A 9 -30.82 -0.17 45.97
CA SER A 9 -30.63 0.60 44.73
C SER A 9 -30.04 -0.26 43.63
N LEU A 10 -30.84 -0.61 42.64
CA LEU A 10 -30.43 -1.32 41.43
C LEU A 10 -29.72 -0.34 40.49
N LEU A 11 -28.38 -0.39 40.44
CA LEU A 11 -27.58 0.30 39.42
C LEU A 11 -27.73 -0.47 38.10
N VAL A 12 -28.53 0.03 37.20
CA VAL A 12 -28.59 -0.43 35.80
C VAL A 12 -27.39 0.18 35.07
N ALA A 13 -26.35 -0.62 34.88
CA ALA A 13 -25.22 -0.29 33.98
C ALA A 13 -25.72 -0.42 32.53
N THR A 14 -26.07 0.70 31.91
CA THR A 14 -26.28 0.76 30.47
C THR A 14 -24.93 0.69 29.77
N ALA A 15 -24.53 -0.52 29.37
CA ALA A 15 -23.42 -0.70 28.45
C ALA A 15 -23.82 -0.13 27.09
N THR A 16 -23.27 1.03 26.76
CA THR A 16 -23.44 1.68 25.46
C THR A 16 -22.68 0.87 24.42
N ASN A 17 -23.41 0.07 23.64
CA ASN A 17 -22.90 -0.54 22.40
C ASN A 17 -22.76 0.54 21.32
N PHE A 18 -21.66 1.31 21.30
CA PHE A 18 -21.41 2.36 20.32
C PHE A 18 -20.68 1.90 19.06
N ALA A 19 -20.44 0.59 18.84
CA ALA A 19 -19.52 0.16 17.80
C ALA A 19 -20.15 -0.29 16.45
N HIS A 20 -21.47 -0.42 16.31
CA HIS A 20 -22.06 -1.06 15.12
C HIS A 20 -23.10 -0.25 14.34
N ALA A 21 -23.56 0.90 14.81
CA ALA A 21 -24.55 1.72 14.10
C ALA A 21 -23.95 2.51 12.94
N ASP A 22 -22.68 2.90 13.06
CA ASP A 22 -22.03 3.86 12.14
C ASP A 22 -21.69 3.29 10.77
N ASP A 23 -21.37 1.99 10.66
CA ASP A 23 -21.00 1.36 9.39
C ASP A 23 -22.19 1.18 8.43
N ALA A 24 -23.42 1.16 8.91
CA ALA A 24 -24.62 0.96 8.08
C ALA A 24 -24.86 2.15 7.12
N ALA A 25 -24.74 3.39 7.61
CA ALA A 25 -24.88 4.58 6.78
C ALA A 25 -23.80 4.66 5.71
N ILE A 26 -22.56 4.30 6.08
CA ILE A 26 -21.43 4.26 5.16
C ILE A 26 -21.64 3.18 4.10
N LYS A 27 -22.04 1.96 4.47
CA LYS A 27 -22.34 0.86 3.54
C LYS A 27 -23.43 1.24 2.55
N GLN A 28 -24.48 1.91 2.99
CA GLN A 28 -25.54 2.42 2.12
C GLN A 28 -24.98 3.44 1.11
N THR A 29 -24.11 4.33 1.55
CA THR A 29 -23.47 5.31 0.68
C THR A 29 -22.54 4.63 -0.34
N LEU A 30 -21.74 3.65 0.09
CA LEU A 30 -20.87 2.88 -0.79
C LEU A 30 -21.68 2.11 -1.86
N THR A 31 -22.80 1.51 -1.48
CA THR A 31 -23.71 0.84 -2.43
C THR A 31 -24.28 1.83 -3.46
N ARG A 32 -24.71 3.03 -3.02
CA ARG A 32 -25.22 4.08 -3.91
C ARG A 32 -24.14 4.59 -4.89
N LEU A 33 -22.88 4.59 -4.48
CA LEU A 33 -21.73 5.03 -5.30
C LEU A 33 -21.11 3.90 -6.11
N ASP A 34 -21.70 2.70 -6.11
CA ASP A 34 -21.19 1.49 -6.78
C ASP A 34 -19.75 1.10 -6.34
N MET A 35 -19.46 1.32 -5.06
CA MET A 35 -18.17 1.00 -4.42
C MET A 35 -18.29 -0.26 -3.54
N GLN A 36 -18.73 -1.38 -4.13
CA GLN A 36 -18.90 -2.63 -3.41
C GLN A 36 -17.55 -3.25 -3.04
N GLY A 37 -17.52 -4.06 -1.97
CA GLY A 37 -16.29 -4.72 -1.50
C GLY A 37 -15.28 -3.82 -0.79
N ALA A 38 -15.64 -2.55 -0.52
CA ALA A 38 -14.79 -1.63 0.22
C ALA A 38 -14.58 -2.08 1.68
N GLU A 39 -13.36 -1.91 2.17
CA GLU A 39 -12.98 -2.16 3.56
C GLU A 39 -13.14 -0.88 4.38
N ILE A 40 -13.93 -0.94 5.48
CA ILE A 40 -14.17 0.19 6.37
C ILE A 40 -13.27 0.04 7.60
N LEU A 41 -12.44 1.05 7.87
CA LEU A 41 -11.47 1.07 8.95
C LEU A 41 -11.66 2.34 9.84
N PRO A 42 -11.17 2.31 11.08
CA PRO A 42 -11.04 3.53 11.88
C PRO A 42 -10.25 4.62 11.13
N SER A 43 -10.61 5.88 11.35
CA SER A 43 -9.91 7.03 10.76
C SER A 43 -9.18 7.83 11.85
N PRO A 44 -8.01 8.44 11.55
CA PRO A 44 -7.41 9.43 12.42
C PRO A 44 -8.20 10.76 12.45
N LEU A 45 -9.14 10.97 11.52
CA LEU A 45 -10.06 12.11 11.53
C LEU A 45 -11.29 11.79 12.36
N ALA A 46 -11.55 12.59 13.40
CA ALA A 46 -12.75 12.45 14.23
C ALA A 46 -14.02 12.59 13.39
N GLY A 47 -15.03 11.74 13.63
CA GLY A 47 -16.30 11.72 12.89
C GLY A 47 -16.20 11.17 11.46
N MET A 48 -15.07 10.57 11.08
CA MET A 48 -14.85 9.96 9.78
C MET A 48 -14.45 8.48 9.92
N LYS A 49 -14.65 7.71 8.87
CA LYS A 49 -14.07 6.36 8.68
C LYS A 49 -13.18 6.38 7.46
N THR A 50 -12.10 5.61 7.51
CA THR A 50 -11.26 5.33 6.34
C THR A 50 -11.90 4.21 5.54
N VAL A 51 -12.04 4.39 4.24
CA VAL A 51 -12.62 3.41 3.33
C VAL A 51 -11.62 3.09 2.24
N ILE A 52 -11.18 1.84 2.17
CA ILE A 52 -10.28 1.36 1.12
C ILE A 52 -11.12 0.72 0.03
N THR A 53 -11.03 1.29 -1.16
CA THR A 53 -11.75 0.84 -2.36
C THR A 53 -10.77 0.35 -3.42
N ASP A 54 -11.29 -0.20 -4.49
CA ASP A 54 -10.50 -0.53 -5.69
C ASP A 54 -9.90 0.72 -6.37
N SER A 55 -10.51 1.87 -6.22
CA SER A 55 -10.03 3.13 -6.82
C SER A 55 -9.14 3.97 -5.90
N GLY A 56 -8.89 3.53 -4.68
CA GLY A 56 -8.04 4.24 -3.72
C GLY A 56 -8.64 4.32 -2.32
N VAL A 57 -8.06 5.20 -1.50
CA VAL A 57 -8.48 5.42 -0.12
C VAL A 57 -9.37 6.67 -0.05
N LEU A 58 -10.51 6.53 0.61
CA LEU A 58 -11.49 7.58 0.86
C LEU A 58 -11.70 7.76 2.36
N TYR A 59 -12.24 8.91 2.75
CA TYR A 59 -12.72 9.17 4.10
C TYR A 59 -14.19 9.54 4.03
N ILE A 60 -15.05 8.82 4.76
CA ILE A 60 -16.50 9.04 4.75
C ILE A 60 -16.92 9.39 6.17
N SER A 61 -17.77 10.44 6.31
CA SER A 61 -18.36 10.80 7.61
C SER A 61 -19.21 9.65 8.16
N GLU A 62 -19.23 9.49 9.48
CA GLU A 62 -19.98 8.41 10.15
C GLU A 62 -21.46 8.40 9.80
N ASP A 63 -22.05 9.57 9.48
CA ASP A 63 -23.43 9.70 8.99
C ASP A 63 -23.59 9.38 7.49
N GLY A 64 -22.50 9.02 6.79
CA GLY A 64 -22.50 8.64 5.38
C GLY A 64 -22.77 9.79 4.39
N LYS A 65 -22.81 11.07 4.82
CA LYS A 65 -23.22 12.17 3.95
C LYS A 65 -22.08 12.88 3.24
N HIS A 66 -20.87 12.82 3.80
CA HIS A 66 -19.71 13.53 3.27
C HIS A 66 -18.61 12.56 2.91
N LEU A 67 -17.99 12.78 1.77
CA LEU A 67 -16.86 12.00 1.25
C LEU A 67 -15.73 12.94 0.96
N LEU A 68 -14.52 12.58 1.45
CA LEU A 68 -13.27 13.24 1.15
C LEU A 68 -12.37 12.24 0.43
N GLN A 69 -11.82 12.63 -0.72
CA GLN A 69 -10.89 11.83 -1.51
C GLN A 69 -9.53 12.52 -1.55
N GLY A 70 -8.51 11.76 -1.28
CA GLY A 70 -7.11 12.23 -1.35
C GLY A 70 -6.29 11.77 -0.15
N PRO A 71 -4.97 12.01 -0.19
CA PRO A 71 -4.09 11.65 0.90
C PRO A 71 -4.32 12.53 2.14
N LEU A 72 -4.33 11.89 3.30
CA LEU A 72 -4.34 12.56 4.59
C LEU A 72 -2.91 12.67 5.11
N TYR A 73 -2.52 13.87 5.51
CA TYR A 73 -1.22 14.12 6.12
C TYR A 73 -1.37 14.51 7.59
N ASP A 74 -0.56 13.87 8.44
CA ASP A 74 -0.30 14.37 9.78
C ASP A 74 0.76 15.48 9.68
N VAL A 75 0.42 16.67 10.15
CA VAL A 75 1.27 17.87 10.11
C VAL A 75 1.66 18.33 11.51
N SER A 76 1.47 17.49 12.52
CA SER A 76 1.83 17.79 13.93
C SER A 76 3.34 17.81 14.16
N GLY A 77 4.11 17.10 13.32
CA GLY A 77 5.57 17.07 13.36
C GLY A 77 6.23 18.11 12.46
N THR A 78 7.56 18.07 12.40
CA THR A 78 8.37 18.99 11.56
C THR A 78 8.20 18.74 10.06
N MET A 79 7.81 17.54 9.67
CA MET A 79 7.53 17.15 8.29
C MET A 79 6.16 16.47 8.19
N PRO A 80 5.37 16.79 7.15
CA PRO A 80 4.11 16.10 6.91
C PRO A 80 4.31 14.60 6.67
N VAL A 81 3.53 13.76 7.37
CA VAL A 81 3.54 12.30 7.22
C VAL A 81 2.25 11.86 6.54
N ASN A 82 2.35 11.15 5.42
CA ASN A 82 1.18 10.60 4.72
C ASN A 82 0.59 9.42 5.52
N THR A 83 -0.45 9.68 6.29
CA THR A 83 -1.12 8.67 7.11
C THR A 83 -1.98 7.70 6.31
N THR A 84 -2.47 8.12 5.14
CA THR A 84 -3.19 7.24 4.21
C THR A 84 -2.31 6.10 3.74
N ASN A 85 -1.11 6.41 3.26
CA ASN A 85 -0.18 5.40 2.77
C ASN A 85 0.33 4.49 3.91
N LYS A 86 0.46 5.02 5.12
CA LYS A 86 0.81 4.22 6.30
C LYS A 86 -0.20 3.09 6.56
N ILE A 87 -1.49 3.33 6.32
CA ILE A 87 -2.54 2.30 6.46
C ILE A 87 -2.33 1.17 5.43
N LEU A 88 -1.82 1.49 4.24
CA LEU A 88 -1.61 0.51 3.17
C LEU A 88 -0.37 -0.38 3.37
N ILE A 89 0.53 -0.05 4.31
CA ILE A 89 1.73 -0.88 4.57
C ILE A 89 1.36 -2.31 4.96
N GLY A 90 0.34 -2.51 5.80
CA GLY A 90 -0.11 -3.86 6.14
C GLY A 90 -0.54 -4.69 4.92
N LYS A 91 -1.13 -4.05 3.90
CA LYS A 91 -1.48 -4.70 2.64
C LYS A 91 -0.24 -5.00 1.79
N LEU A 92 0.75 -4.11 1.83
CA LEU A 92 2.04 -4.31 1.16
C LEU A 92 2.78 -5.51 1.76
N ASP A 93 2.81 -5.61 3.08
CA ASP A 93 3.44 -6.72 3.80
C ASP A 93 2.73 -8.06 3.50
N ALA A 94 1.42 -8.07 3.35
CA ALA A 94 0.67 -9.28 2.99
C ALA A 94 1.03 -9.83 1.59
N LEU A 95 1.57 -8.99 0.70
CA LEU A 95 2.05 -9.40 -0.63
C LEU A 95 3.54 -9.78 -0.67
N GLN A 96 4.25 -9.77 0.48
CA GLN A 96 5.70 -9.95 0.52
C GLN A 96 6.17 -11.24 -0.15
N GLU A 97 5.49 -12.37 0.06
CA GLU A 97 5.80 -13.68 -0.53
C GLU A 97 5.60 -13.71 -2.06
N GLN A 98 4.85 -12.74 -2.59
CA GLN A 98 4.59 -12.62 -4.02
C GLN A 98 5.60 -11.71 -4.72
N MET A 99 6.40 -10.95 -3.98
CA MET A 99 7.38 -10.01 -4.55
C MET A 99 8.54 -10.74 -5.22
N ILE A 100 9.10 -10.12 -6.27
CA ILE A 100 10.40 -10.51 -6.83
C ILE A 100 11.44 -9.70 -6.07
N VAL A 101 12.36 -10.38 -5.37
CA VAL A 101 13.28 -9.76 -4.41
C VAL A 101 14.72 -9.87 -4.85
N TYR A 102 15.40 -8.72 -4.92
CA TYR A 102 16.84 -8.60 -5.10
C TYR A 102 17.46 -8.11 -3.80
N LYS A 103 17.86 -9.06 -2.96
CA LYS A 103 18.31 -8.80 -1.61
C LYS A 103 19.75 -8.31 -1.58
N ALA A 104 20.01 -7.22 -0.86
CA ALA A 104 21.38 -6.77 -0.56
C ALA A 104 22.05 -7.70 0.45
N ALA A 105 23.35 -7.99 0.25
CA ALA A 105 24.12 -8.84 1.15
C ALA A 105 24.22 -8.22 2.57
N GLN A 106 24.30 -6.90 2.66
CA GLN A 106 24.25 -6.13 3.89
C GLN A 106 23.06 -5.17 3.82
N GLU A 107 21.86 -5.68 4.12
CA GLU A 107 20.63 -4.91 4.03
C GLU A 107 20.59 -3.78 5.07
N LYS A 108 20.51 -2.54 4.60
CA LYS A 108 20.33 -1.32 5.41
C LYS A 108 18.98 -0.68 5.17
N HIS A 109 18.47 -0.80 3.94
CA HIS A 109 17.22 -0.24 3.46
C HIS A 109 16.49 -1.24 2.59
N VAL A 110 15.18 -1.12 2.56
CA VAL A 110 14.30 -1.88 1.66
C VAL A 110 13.40 -0.90 0.94
N ILE A 111 13.29 -1.05 -0.38
CA ILE A 111 12.34 -0.32 -1.21
C ILE A 111 11.46 -1.31 -1.97
N THR A 112 10.17 -0.96 -2.12
CA THR A 112 9.24 -1.72 -2.98
C THR A 112 8.92 -0.91 -4.22
N VAL A 113 9.10 -1.50 -5.39
CA VAL A 113 8.98 -0.84 -6.69
C VAL A 113 7.79 -1.41 -7.44
N PHE A 114 6.80 -0.58 -7.70
CA PHE A 114 5.77 -0.88 -8.69
C PHE A 114 6.38 -0.70 -10.07
N THR A 115 6.40 -1.76 -10.86
CA THR A 115 7.15 -1.86 -12.11
C THR A 115 6.30 -2.32 -13.28
N ASP A 116 6.75 -1.99 -14.49
CA ASP A 116 6.17 -2.44 -15.76
C ASP A 116 7.31 -2.85 -16.70
N ILE A 117 7.26 -4.06 -17.23
CA ILE A 117 8.31 -4.61 -18.13
C ILE A 117 8.42 -3.87 -19.47
N THR A 118 7.48 -3.01 -19.80
CA THR A 118 7.52 -2.17 -21.01
C THR A 118 8.02 -0.75 -20.74
N CYS A 119 8.42 -0.46 -19.50
CA CYS A 119 8.83 0.87 -19.09
C CYS A 119 10.35 1.04 -19.14
N GLY A 120 10.85 1.95 -19.99
CA GLY A 120 12.29 2.20 -20.14
C GLY A 120 12.99 2.62 -18.84
N TYR A 121 12.35 3.41 -17.96
CA TYR A 121 12.91 3.76 -16.66
C TYR A 121 12.90 2.60 -15.66
N CYS A 122 11.98 1.63 -15.82
CA CYS A 122 12.01 0.39 -15.03
C CYS A 122 13.19 -0.49 -15.46
N HIS A 123 13.48 -0.58 -16.78
CA HIS A 123 14.67 -1.23 -17.29
C HIS A 123 15.92 -0.58 -16.72
N LYS A 124 16.03 0.75 -16.79
CA LYS A 124 17.18 1.50 -16.25
C LYS A 124 17.39 1.25 -14.75
N LEU A 125 16.33 1.18 -13.94
CA LEU A 125 16.44 0.85 -12.53
C LEU A 125 16.96 -0.57 -12.35
N HIS A 126 16.42 -1.51 -13.13
CA HIS A 126 16.79 -2.92 -13.03
C HIS A 126 18.20 -3.21 -13.48
N GLU A 127 18.70 -2.54 -14.53
CA GLU A 127 20.10 -2.62 -14.97
C GLU A 127 21.09 -2.30 -13.85
N GLN A 128 20.70 -1.43 -12.91
CA GLN A 128 21.52 -0.99 -11.77
C GLN A 128 21.22 -1.75 -10.48
N ILE A 129 20.53 -2.87 -10.55
CA ILE A 129 20.11 -3.61 -9.34
C ILE A 129 21.29 -4.00 -8.44
N LYS A 130 22.44 -4.34 -9.03
CA LYS A 130 23.65 -4.65 -8.29
C LYS A 130 24.23 -3.44 -7.55
N ASP A 131 24.10 -2.25 -8.11
CA ASP A 131 24.58 -1.01 -7.50
C ASP A 131 23.70 -0.62 -6.30
N TYR A 132 22.37 -0.79 -6.39
CA TYR A 132 21.46 -0.65 -5.24
C TYR A 132 21.85 -1.64 -4.14
N ASN A 133 22.06 -2.92 -4.47
CA ASN A 133 22.41 -3.94 -3.50
C ASN A 133 23.79 -3.68 -2.86
N ALA A 134 24.79 -3.19 -3.62
CA ALA A 134 26.11 -2.82 -3.11
C ALA A 134 26.04 -1.69 -2.08
N LEU A 135 25.06 -0.79 -2.19
CA LEU A 135 24.79 0.28 -1.23
C LEU A 135 23.94 -0.17 -0.03
N GLY A 136 23.57 -1.45 0.02
CA GLY A 136 22.74 -2.00 1.10
C GLY A 136 21.24 -1.79 0.91
N ILE A 137 20.78 -1.50 -0.32
CA ILE A 137 19.37 -1.33 -0.65
C ILE A 137 18.83 -2.62 -1.25
N THR A 138 17.94 -3.30 -0.54
CA THR A 138 17.15 -4.41 -1.08
C THR A 138 16.00 -3.84 -1.92
N VAL A 139 15.83 -4.37 -3.14
CA VAL A 139 14.77 -3.97 -4.06
C VAL A 139 13.75 -5.09 -4.18
N ARG A 140 12.47 -4.77 -3.96
CA ARG A 140 11.34 -5.69 -4.11
C ARG A 140 10.43 -5.16 -5.22
N TYR A 141 10.00 -6.02 -6.13
CA TYR A 141 9.13 -5.62 -7.23
C TYR A 141 7.71 -6.15 -7.07
N LEU A 142 6.75 -5.31 -7.39
CA LEU A 142 5.34 -5.63 -7.61
C LEU A 142 4.94 -5.21 -9.03
N ALA A 143 4.07 -6.00 -9.65
CA ALA A 143 3.61 -5.76 -11.01
C ALA A 143 2.64 -4.58 -11.07
N PHE A 144 2.89 -3.64 -11.98
CA PHE A 144 1.99 -2.52 -12.27
C PHE A 144 1.95 -2.26 -13.79
N PRO A 145 1.23 -3.08 -14.56
CA PRO A 145 1.10 -2.87 -16.01
C PRO A 145 0.34 -1.57 -16.28
N ARG A 146 1.03 -0.53 -16.76
CA ARG A 146 0.49 0.83 -16.95
C ARG A 146 -0.71 0.90 -17.90
N GLN A 147 -0.81 -0.06 -18.82
CA GLN A 147 -1.94 -0.16 -19.76
C GLN A 147 -3.13 -0.96 -19.18
N GLY A 148 -3.08 -1.27 -17.86
CA GLY A 148 -4.12 -2.00 -17.16
C GLY A 148 -4.04 -3.52 -17.32
N MET A 149 -4.86 -4.22 -16.56
CA MET A 149 -4.83 -5.68 -16.41
C MET A 149 -5.24 -6.46 -17.67
N LYS A 150 -5.86 -5.82 -18.65
CA LYS A 150 -6.24 -6.45 -19.92
C LYS A 150 -5.16 -6.35 -21.01
N SER A 151 -4.05 -5.67 -20.74
CA SER A 151 -2.97 -5.43 -21.70
C SER A 151 -2.12 -6.69 -21.97
N PRO A 152 -1.40 -6.76 -23.11
CA PRO A 152 -0.39 -7.78 -23.34
C PRO A 152 0.68 -7.81 -22.24
N ALA A 153 1.17 -6.63 -21.81
CA ALA A 153 2.14 -6.52 -20.73
C ALA A 153 1.66 -7.17 -19.42
N ALA A 154 0.35 -7.04 -19.08
CA ALA A 154 -0.21 -7.70 -17.91
C ALA A 154 -0.14 -9.23 -18.01
N LYS A 155 -0.43 -9.80 -19.19
CA LYS A 155 -0.34 -11.26 -19.43
C LYS A 155 1.10 -11.76 -19.28
N ASP A 156 2.06 -11.02 -19.82
CA ASP A 156 3.47 -11.35 -19.74
C ASP A 156 3.96 -11.25 -18.29
N MET A 157 3.61 -10.18 -17.58
CA MET A 157 3.92 -10.02 -16.17
C MET A 157 3.28 -11.12 -15.32
N GLN A 158 2.01 -11.49 -15.57
CA GLN A 158 1.36 -12.62 -14.90
C GLN A 158 2.18 -13.90 -15.07
N SER A 159 2.70 -14.17 -16.28
CA SER A 159 3.53 -15.33 -16.56
C SER A 159 4.84 -15.30 -15.78
N ILE A 160 5.53 -14.14 -15.70
CA ILE A 160 6.75 -13.95 -14.91
C ILE A 160 6.51 -14.28 -13.43
N TRP A 161 5.40 -13.80 -12.86
CA TRP A 161 5.05 -14.06 -11.47
C TRP A 161 4.64 -15.50 -11.17
N CYS A 162 4.37 -16.30 -12.23
CA CYS A 162 3.91 -17.69 -12.11
C CYS A 162 4.99 -18.75 -12.29
N VAL A 163 6.21 -18.38 -12.67
CA VAL A 163 7.30 -19.37 -12.78
C VAL A 163 8.02 -19.58 -11.44
N ALA A 164 8.70 -20.71 -11.30
CA ALA A 164 9.42 -21.04 -10.08
C ALA A 164 10.59 -20.08 -9.80
N ASP A 165 11.38 -19.75 -10.83
CA ASP A 165 12.48 -18.78 -10.75
C ASP A 165 12.02 -17.43 -11.32
N ARG A 166 11.29 -16.67 -10.50
CA ARG A 166 10.76 -15.35 -10.87
C ARG A 166 11.87 -14.36 -11.17
N ASN A 167 12.99 -14.40 -10.43
CA ASN A 167 14.11 -13.48 -10.65
C ASN A 167 14.70 -13.67 -12.05
N LYS A 168 14.99 -14.91 -12.44
CA LYS A 168 15.52 -15.22 -13.77
C LYS A 168 14.55 -14.80 -14.89
N ALA A 169 13.25 -15.09 -14.72
CA ALA A 169 12.24 -14.71 -15.71
C ALA A 169 12.11 -13.19 -15.82
N PHE A 170 12.17 -12.48 -14.70
CA PHE A 170 12.11 -11.02 -14.68
C PHE A 170 13.38 -10.39 -15.28
N ASP A 171 14.57 -10.93 -14.97
CA ASP A 171 15.84 -10.49 -15.58
C ASP A 171 15.81 -10.63 -17.12
N SER A 172 15.28 -11.75 -17.64
CA SER A 172 15.12 -11.97 -19.07
C SER A 172 14.11 -10.99 -19.69
N ALA A 173 12.97 -10.82 -19.07
CA ALA A 173 11.95 -9.87 -19.53
C ALA A 173 12.47 -8.42 -19.58
N MET A 174 13.27 -8.02 -18.59
CA MET A 174 13.87 -6.69 -18.54
C MET A 174 14.99 -6.50 -19.59
N LYS A 175 15.49 -7.57 -20.20
CA LYS A 175 16.38 -7.53 -21.37
C LYS A 175 15.62 -7.55 -22.70
N GLY A 176 14.31 -7.72 -22.67
CA GLY A 176 13.47 -7.82 -23.86
C GLY A 176 13.37 -9.24 -24.44
N ASP A 177 13.77 -10.26 -23.70
CA ASP A 177 13.62 -11.64 -24.13
C ASP A 177 12.13 -12.06 -24.15
N ALA A 178 11.83 -13.05 -24.99
CA ALA A 178 10.49 -13.63 -25.07
C ALA A 178 10.09 -14.30 -23.74
N ILE A 179 8.84 -14.09 -23.32
CA ILE A 179 8.31 -14.62 -22.08
C ILE A 179 7.45 -15.85 -22.40
N SER A 180 7.77 -16.98 -21.76
CA SER A 180 6.95 -18.19 -21.86
C SER A 180 5.69 -18.05 -21.02
N ALA A 181 4.53 -18.39 -21.59
CA ALA A 181 3.27 -18.36 -20.87
C ALA A 181 3.29 -19.32 -19.67
N ALA A 182 2.88 -18.84 -18.51
CA ALA A 182 2.72 -19.63 -17.28
C ALA A 182 1.46 -19.19 -16.54
N ALA A 183 0.85 -20.11 -15.79
CA ALA A 183 -0.32 -19.86 -14.97
C ALA A 183 -0.15 -20.45 -13.58
N CYS A 184 -0.63 -19.72 -12.57
CA CYS A 184 -0.60 -20.14 -11.18
C CYS A 184 -1.72 -19.44 -10.36
N LYS A 185 -1.70 -19.63 -9.05
CA LYS A 185 -2.64 -18.96 -8.14
C LYS A 185 -2.28 -17.51 -7.81
N THR A 186 -1.04 -17.09 -8.06
CA THR A 186 -0.63 -15.69 -7.86
C THR A 186 -1.37 -14.83 -8.87
N ASP A 187 -2.06 -13.80 -8.39
CA ASP A 187 -2.78 -12.85 -9.22
C ASP A 187 -2.16 -11.47 -9.07
N ILE A 188 -1.51 -11.00 -10.14
CA ILE A 188 -0.90 -9.66 -10.14
C ILE A 188 -1.96 -8.54 -10.14
N ALA A 189 -3.25 -8.84 -10.26
CA ALA A 189 -4.30 -7.85 -10.07
C ALA A 189 -4.27 -7.26 -8.65
N ALA A 190 -3.94 -8.07 -7.63
CA ALA A 190 -3.74 -7.57 -6.27
C ALA A 190 -2.56 -6.57 -6.17
N HIS A 191 -1.47 -6.82 -6.92
CA HIS A 191 -0.34 -5.88 -7.01
C HIS A 191 -0.77 -4.56 -7.65
N TYR A 192 -1.42 -4.65 -8.80
CA TYR A 192 -1.92 -3.50 -9.56
C TYR A 192 -2.89 -2.67 -8.70
N GLN A 193 -3.84 -3.34 -8.05
CA GLN A 193 -4.84 -2.71 -7.19
C GLN A 193 -4.18 -1.96 -6.02
N LEU A 194 -3.19 -2.59 -5.36
CA LEU A 194 -2.44 -1.94 -4.30
C LEU A 194 -1.68 -0.71 -4.81
N GLY A 195 -1.11 -0.78 -6.02
CA GLY A 195 -0.49 0.39 -6.66
C GLY A 195 -1.48 1.54 -6.87
N ILE A 196 -2.70 1.26 -7.34
CA ILE A 196 -3.76 2.27 -7.45
C ILE A 196 -4.08 2.87 -6.07
N GLN A 197 -4.20 2.04 -5.02
CA GLN A 197 -4.47 2.50 -3.66
C GLN A 197 -3.36 3.41 -3.12
N PHE A 198 -2.08 3.13 -3.44
CA PHE A 198 -0.94 4.02 -3.14
C PHE A 198 -0.89 5.28 -4.00
N GLY A 199 -1.79 5.45 -4.96
CA GLY A 199 -1.82 6.59 -5.88
C GLY A 199 -0.74 6.53 -6.96
N VAL A 200 -0.27 5.34 -7.33
CA VAL A 200 0.69 5.15 -8.43
C VAL A 200 0.05 5.55 -9.76
N GLN A 201 0.64 6.53 -10.44
CA GLN A 201 0.19 7.03 -11.74
C GLN A 201 1.16 6.68 -12.88
N GLY A 202 2.31 6.12 -12.55
CA GLY A 202 3.35 5.75 -13.52
C GLY A 202 4.43 4.88 -12.89
N THR A 203 5.31 4.32 -13.72
CA THR A 203 6.38 3.42 -13.27
C THR A 203 7.75 3.93 -13.69
N PRO A 204 8.80 3.62 -12.91
CA PRO A 204 8.72 3.00 -11.60
C PRO A 204 8.08 3.93 -10.57
N ALA A 205 7.37 3.39 -9.58
CA ALA A 205 7.00 4.11 -8.38
C ALA A 205 7.55 3.34 -7.17
N ILE A 206 8.26 4.06 -6.32
CA ILE A 206 9.04 3.46 -5.23
C ILE A 206 8.32 3.74 -3.92
N VAL A 207 7.97 2.69 -3.17
CA VAL A 207 7.35 2.80 -1.84
C VAL A 207 8.42 2.52 -0.79
N LEU A 208 8.60 3.47 0.12
CA LEU A 208 9.49 3.33 1.28
C LEU A 208 8.79 2.54 2.40
N GLN A 209 9.55 2.10 3.40
CA GLN A 209 9.04 1.27 4.50
C GLN A 209 7.93 1.93 5.35
N ASP A 210 7.76 3.23 5.26
CA ASP A 210 6.70 3.97 5.97
C ASP A 210 5.51 4.35 5.09
N GLY A 211 5.50 3.88 3.84
CA GLY A 211 4.44 4.16 2.88
C GLY A 211 4.64 5.43 2.05
N MET A 212 5.73 6.18 2.25
CA MET A 212 6.05 7.30 1.36
C MET A 212 6.27 6.80 -0.06
N VAL A 213 5.61 7.43 -1.03
CA VAL A 213 5.76 7.11 -2.45
C VAL A 213 6.70 8.11 -3.10
N VAL A 214 7.75 7.60 -3.72
CA VAL A 214 8.70 8.36 -4.55
C VAL A 214 8.38 8.05 -6.00
N PRO A 215 7.83 8.98 -6.77
CA PRO A 215 7.49 8.75 -8.16
C PRO A 215 8.73 8.79 -9.05
N GLY A 216 8.76 7.89 -10.03
CA GLY A 216 9.79 7.84 -11.04
C GLY A 216 11.08 7.16 -10.58
N TYR A 217 12.04 7.16 -11.51
CA TYR A 217 13.36 6.56 -11.31
C TYR A 217 14.24 7.47 -10.45
N GLN A 218 14.93 6.85 -9.50
CA GLN A 218 16.00 7.46 -8.71
C GLN A 218 17.25 6.59 -8.86
N GLY A 219 18.41 7.17 -9.18
CA GLY A 219 19.66 6.42 -9.26
C GLY A 219 20.07 5.84 -7.89
N PRO A 220 20.97 4.82 -7.85
CA PRO A 220 21.32 4.15 -6.59
C PRO A 220 21.86 5.11 -5.51
N LYS A 221 22.71 6.06 -5.88
CA LYS A 221 23.29 7.05 -4.95
C LYS A 221 22.27 8.07 -4.48
N GLU A 222 21.44 8.56 -5.39
CA GLU A 222 20.36 9.50 -5.11
C GLU A 222 19.32 8.85 -4.19
N MET A 223 18.99 7.58 -4.45
CA MET A 223 18.09 6.80 -3.60
C MET A 223 18.68 6.61 -2.20
N LEU A 224 19.96 6.25 -2.07
CA LEU A 224 20.59 6.13 -0.75
C LEU A 224 20.56 7.45 0.01
N ALA A 225 20.96 8.56 -0.65
CA ALA A 225 20.93 9.89 -0.01
C ALA A 225 19.52 10.26 0.48
N MET A 226 18.49 9.97 -0.32
CA MET A 226 17.09 10.20 0.06
C MET A 226 16.68 9.33 1.27
N LEU A 227 17.01 8.04 1.28
CA LEU A 227 16.70 7.10 2.36
C LEU A 227 17.37 7.52 3.68
N GLU A 228 18.63 7.94 3.64
CA GLU A 228 19.36 8.41 4.82
C GLU A 228 18.80 9.74 5.35
N ALA A 229 18.50 10.70 4.47
CA ALA A 229 17.87 11.97 4.84
C ALA A 229 16.48 11.74 5.48
N HIS A 230 15.69 10.85 4.88
CA HIS A 230 14.36 10.48 5.39
C HIS A 230 14.43 9.81 6.78
N LYS A 231 15.42 8.94 6.99
CA LYS A 231 15.68 8.29 8.28
C LYS A 231 16.13 9.31 9.36
N ALA A 232 16.96 10.27 8.97
CA ALA A 232 17.44 11.32 9.88
C ALA A 232 16.29 12.23 10.33
N SER A 233 15.41 12.66 9.42
CA SER A 233 14.26 13.53 9.75
C SER A 233 13.29 12.88 10.75
N LYS A 234 13.12 11.56 10.69
CA LYS A 234 12.28 10.80 11.65
C LYS A 234 12.87 10.74 13.06
N LYS A 235 14.21 10.78 13.18
CA LYS A 235 14.88 10.78 14.51
C LYS A 235 14.82 12.13 15.21
N THR A 236 14.66 13.22 14.47
CA THR A 236 14.63 14.59 15.01
C THR A 236 13.23 15.11 15.27
N GLY A 237 12.19 14.43 14.79
CA GLY A 237 10.79 14.83 14.90
C GLY A 237 9.93 13.97 15.83
N GLY A 238 10.56 13.08 16.62
CA GLY A 238 9.90 12.21 17.61
C GLY A 238 10.10 12.70 19.05
#